data_28fc928fdc3369bf18e92430d90b996c
#
_entry.id   28fc928fdc3369bf18e92430d90b996c
#
_cell.length_a   1.000
_cell.length_b   1.000
_cell.length_c   1.000
_cell.angle_alpha   90.00
_cell.angle_beta   90.00
_cell.angle_gamma   90.00
#
_symmetry.space_group_name_H-M   'P 1'
#
loop_
_entity.id
_entity.type
_entity.pdbx_description
1 polymer ?
#
loop_
_entity_poly.entity_id
_entity_poly.type
_entity_poly.pdbx_seq_one_letter_code
_entity_poly.pdbx_strand_id
1 'polypeptide(L)'
;MWALNKLRFVLFRIPFFGDLFERLSLSIFGNVAPTIDVAQSAMGYEVGMHTDSRFKLMAGIIYLNTTKNDSDGETEFWSSEGLSNLENQKRYPDKEDINNSKLLMSVKPKAGRTVLFINSNDAYHSVKKFKGDKRNIIYFSFSIPILDNIWKTDFKVKSL
;
A
#
# COMPACT_ATOMS: atom_id res chain seq x y z
N MET A 1 5.19 -15.01 -20.98
CA MET A 1 4.97 -13.86 -20.08
C MET A 1 3.52 -13.76 -19.56
N TRP A 2 2.48 -13.85 -20.41
CA TRP A 2 1.07 -13.71 -20.03
C TRP A 2 0.57 -14.79 -19.02
N ALA A 3 0.96 -16.04 -19.15
CA ALA A 3 0.59 -17.14 -18.25
C ALA A 3 1.24 -17.00 -16.86
N LEU A 4 2.48 -16.52 -16.80
CA LEU A 4 3.19 -16.22 -15.56
C LEU A 4 2.54 -15.08 -14.78
N ASN A 5 2.01 -14.07 -15.47
CA ASN A 5 1.30 -12.97 -14.83
C ASN A 5 -0.06 -13.40 -14.25
N LYS A 6 -0.78 -14.32 -14.90
CA LYS A 6 -2.01 -14.90 -14.35
C LYS A 6 -1.75 -15.78 -13.12
N LEU A 7 -0.71 -16.60 -13.17
CA LEU A 7 -0.31 -17.44 -12.04
C LEU A 7 0.12 -16.58 -10.84
N ARG A 8 0.86 -15.51 -11.11
CA ARG A 8 1.23 -14.48 -10.14
C ARG A 8 -0.01 -13.88 -9.49
N PHE A 9 -1.01 -13.46 -10.26
CA PHE A 9 -2.24 -12.86 -9.77
C PHE A 9 -3.07 -13.79 -8.86
N VAL A 10 -3.08 -15.09 -9.13
CA VAL A 10 -3.79 -16.10 -8.31
C VAL A 10 -3.02 -16.39 -7.02
N LEU A 11 -1.70 -16.52 -7.09
CA LEU A 11 -0.85 -16.82 -5.92
C LEU A 11 -0.73 -15.64 -4.94
N PHE A 12 -0.83 -14.40 -5.42
CA PHE A 12 -0.85 -13.20 -4.56
C PHE A 12 -2.09 -13.08 -3.67
N ARG A 13 -3.17 -13.80 -3.99
CA ARG A 13 -4.39 -13.83 -3.15
C ARG A 13 -4.28 -14.77 -1.95
N ILE A 14 -3.25 -15.61 -1.89
CA ILE A 14 -2.99 -16.49 -0.75
C ILE A 14 -1.89 -15.83 0.09
N PRO A 15 -2.17 -15.31 1.31
CA PRO A 15 -1.25 -14.43 2.06
C PRO A 15 0.16 -14.97 2.24
N PHE A 16 0.30 -16.27 2.46
CA PHE A 16 1.62 -16.91 2.66
C PHE A 16 2.40 -17.09 1.34
N PHE A 17 1.72 -17.46 0.26
CA PHE A 17 2.38 -17.72 -1.04
C PHE A 17 2.72 -16.43 -1.78
N GLY A 18 2.00 -15.34 -1.55
CA GLY A 18 2.28 -14.04 -2.15
C GLY A 18 3.68 -13.54 -1.82
N ASP A 19 4.04 -13.53 -0.55
CA ASP A 19 5.35 -13.08 -0.08
C ASP A 19 6.49 -14.00 -0.56
N LEU A 20 6.27 -15.31 -0.58
CA LEU A 20 7.27 -16.27 -1.06
C LEU A 20 7.48 -16.14 -2.57
N PHE A 21 6.42 -15.95 -3.34
CA PHE A 21 6.52 -15.80 -4.80
C PHE A 21 7.15 -14.45 -5.18
N GLU A 22 6.84 -13.38 -4.45
CA GLU A 22 7.50 -12.08 -4.61
C GLU A 22 9.00 -12.20 -4.39
N ARG A 23 9.43 -12.88 -3.33
CA ARG A 23 10.85 -13.14 -3.04
C ARG A 23 11.56 -13.92 -4.13
N LEU A 24 10.94 -15.01 -4.61
CA LEU A 24 11.48 -15.84 -5.69
C LEU A 24 11.57 -15.06 -7.00
N SER A 25 10.56 -14.30 -7.36
CA SER A 25 10.55 -13.52 -8.59
C SER A 25 11.62 -12.43 -8.57
N LEU A 26 11.82 -11.78 -7.43
CA LEU A 26 12.83 -10.74 -7.27
C LEU A 26 14.25 -11.28 -7.29
N SER A 27 14.49 -12.45 -6.71
CA SER A 27 15.81 -13.11 -6.77
C SER A 27 16.20 -13.55 -8.18
N ILE A 28 15.21 -13.83 -9.04
CA ILE A 28 15.42 -14.26 -10.43
C ILE A 28 15.57 -13.08 -11.39
N PHE A 29 14.82 -11.97 -11.17
CA PHE A 29 14.71 -10.88 -12.13
C PHE A 29 15.49 -9.60 -11.78
N GLY A 30 16.32 -9.62 -10.76
CA GLY A 30 17.19 -8.52 -10.41
C GLY A 30 16.80 -7.72 -9.16
N ASN A 31 17.49 -6.62 -8.94
CA ASN A 31 17.48 -5.92 -7.67
C ASN A 31 16.25 -5.04 -7.41
N VAL A 32 15.50 -4.69 -8.43
CA VAL A 32 14.26 -3.89 -8.31
C VAL A 32 13.20 -4.40 -9.27
N ALA A 33 12.04 -4.75 -8.77
CA ALA A 33 10.91 -5.19 -9.58
C ALA A 33 9.77 -4.15 -9.56
N PRO A 34 9.45 -3.53 -10.68
CA PRO A 34 8.24 -2.72 -10.80
C PRO A 34 7.00 -3.61 -10.91
N THR A 35 5.94 -3.20 -10.24
CA THR A 35 4.59 -3.77 -10.42
C THR A 35 3.66 -2.65 -10.88
N ILE A 36 2.85 -2.90 -11.88
CA ILE A 36 1.84 -1.96 -12.38
C ILE A 36 0.54 -2.72 -12.55
N ASP A 37 -0.50 -2.24 -11.87
CA ASP A 37 -1.84 -2.81 -11.91
C ASP A 37 -2.84 -1.72 -12.30
N VAL A 38 -3.73 -2.04 -13.24
CA VAL A 38 -4.89 -1.20 -13.55
C VAL A 38 -6.09 -1.77 -12.83
N ALA A 39 -6.72 -0.98 -11.98
CA ALA A 39 -7.80 -1.41 -11.14
C ALA A 39 -9.02 -0.49 -11.24
N GLN A 40 -10.18 -1.10 -11.13
CA GLN A 40 -11.46 -0.41 -10.98
C GLN A 40 -12.10 -0.86 -9.68
N SER A 41 -12.45 0.11 -8.83
CA SER A 41 -13.20 -0.13 -7.60
C SER A 41 -14.65 0.27 -7.80
N ALA A 42 -15.56 -0.54 -7.28
CA ALA A 42 -16.99 -0.29 -7.25
C ALA A 42 -17.45 0.18 -5.85
N MET A 43 -18.72 0.51 -5.74
CA MET A 43 -19.35 0.86 -4.47
C MET A 43 -19.07 -0.19 -3.38
N GLY A 44 -18.74 0.26 -2.18
CA GLY A 44 -18.42 -0.59 -1.02
C GLY A 44 -16.94 -0.95 -0.90
N TYR A 45 -16.12 -0.64 -1.91
CA TYR A 45 -14.68 -0.89 -1.81
C TYR A 45 -14.04 -0.05 -0.70
N GLU A 46 -13.29 -0.71 0.15
CA GLU A 46 -12.50 -0.06 1.21
C GLU A 46 -11.22 -0.88 1.47
N VAL A 47 -10.22 -0.21 1.99
CA VAL A 47 -9.01 -0.86 2.49
C VAL A 47 -8.73 -0.28 3.88
N GLY A 48 -8.70 -1.16 4.88
CA GLY A 48 -8.38 -0.78 6.24
C GLY A 48 -6.97 -0.20 6.37
N MET A 49 -6.72 0.50 7.47
CA MET A 49 -5.41 1.05 7.79
C MET A 49 -4.34 -0.04 7.81
N HIS A 50 -3.27 0.13 7.05
CA HIS A 50 -2.17 -0.83 6.94
C HIS A 50 -0.90 -0.16 6.43
N THR A 51 0.22 -0.87 6.57
CA THR A 51 1.46 -0.59 5.81
C THR A 51 1.59 -1.58 4.65
N ASP A 52 2.30 -1.21 3.62
CA ASP A 52 2.60 -2.10 2.51
C ASP A 52 3.57 -3.24 2.90
N SER A 53 3.73 -4.22 2.00
CA SER A 53 4.71 -5.30 2.20
C SER A 53 6.11 -4.73 2.41
N ARG A 54 6.84 -5.30 3.37
CA ARG A 54 8.22 -4.91 3.72
C ARG A 54 9.23 -4.94 2.56
N PHE A 55 8.87 -5.58 1.44
CA PHE A 55 9.71 -5.63 0.24
C PHE A 55 9.48 -4.45 -0.70
N LYS A 56 8.40 -3.71 -0.54
CA LYS A 56 8.14 -2.52 -1.33
C LYS A 56 8.98 -1.37 -0.81
N LEU A 57 9.68 -0.69 -1.73
CA LEU A 57 10.40 0.55 -1.45
C LEU A 57 9.44 1.73 -1.44
N MET A 58 8.62 1.77 -2.48
CA MET A 58 7.66 2.84 -2.69
C MET A 58 6.45 2.31 -3.44
N ALA A 59 5.34 2.99 -3.26
CA ALA A 59 4.12 2.74 -3.99
C ALA A 59 3.49 4.04 -4.45
N GLY A 60 2.67 3.95 -5.48
CA GLY A 60 1.95 5.10 -5.99
C GLY A 60 0.62 4.73 -6.63
N ILE A 61 -0.24 5.72 -6.69
CA ILE A 61 -1.57 5.64 -7.27
C ILE A 61 -1.74 6.80 -8.25
N ILE A 62 -2.13 6.50 -9.47
CA ILE A 62 -2.58 7.50 -10.45
C ILE A 62 -4.09 7.34 -10.58
N TYR A 63 -4.85 8.38 -10.26
CA TYR A 63 -6.29 8.38 -10.46
C TYR A 63 -6.62 8.67 -11.94
N LEU A 64 -7.38 7.77 -12.55
CA LEU A 64 -7.76 7.88 -13.97
C LEU A 64 -9.07 8.63 -14.18
N ASN A 65 -9.88 8.78 -13.12
CA ASN A 65 -11.11 9.55 -13.16
C ASN A 65 -11.29 10.40 -11.90
N THR A 66 -12.09 11.43 -12.03
CA THR A 66 -12.58 12.24 -10.91
C THR A 66 -13.85 11.58 -10.38
N THR A 67 -13.93 11.35 -9.08
CA THR A 67 -15.16 10.89 -8.42
C THR A 67 -15.99 12.09 -7.97
N LYS A 68 -17.30 11.88 -7.76
CA LYS A 68 -18.19 12.92 -7.22
C LYS A 68 -17.76 13.28 -5.79
N ASN A 69 -18.11 14.47 -5.34
CA ASN A 69 -17.68 14.99 -4.03
C ASN A 69 -18.15 14.16 -2.83
N ASP A 70 -19.30 13.51 -2.94
CA ASP A 70 -19.93 12.67 -1.93
C ASP A 70 -19.60 11.18 -2.03
N SER A 71 -18.75 10.83 -2.99
CA SER A 71 -18.44 9.42 -3.29
C SER A 71 -17.42 8.80 -2.36
N ASP A 72 -16.73 9.57 -1.53
CA ASP A 72 -15.60 9.11 -0.71
C ASP A 72 -14.52 8.38 -1.56
N GLY A 73 -13.84 7.37 -1.01
CA GLY A 73 -12.81 6.62 -1.72
C GLY A 73 -11.45 7.29 -1.74
N GLU A 74 -11.23 8.24 -0.85
CA GLU A 74 -9.95 8.90 -0.64
C GLU A 74 -8.87 7.89 -0.24
N THR A 75 -7.65 8.12 -0.68
CA THR A 75 -6.47 7.52 -0.06
C THR A 75 -6.08 8.36 1.14
N GLU A 76 -5.99 7.73 2.30
CA GLU A 76 -5.74 8.37 3.57
C GLU A 76 -4.39 7.94 4.13
N PHE A 77 -3.67 8.88 4.76
CA PHE A 77 -2.39 8.65 5.44
C PHE A 77 -2.54 8.99 6.92
N TRP A 78 -1.96 8.13 7.76
CA TRP A 78 -2.17 8.16 9.20
C TRP A 78 -0.85 8.31 9.95
N SER A 79 -0.87 8.99 11.08
CA SER A 79 0.27 9.04 11.99
C SER A 79 0.47 7.69 12.65
N SER A 80 1.71 7.28 12.78
CA SER A 80 2.11 6.12 13.57
C SER A 80 2.44 6.50 15.02
N GLU A 81 2.40 7.78 15.34
CA GLU A 81 2.74 8.29 16.67
C GLU A 81 1.76 7.74 17.72
N GLY A 82 2.30 7.10 18.75
CA GLY A 82 1.50 6.50 19.82
C GLY A 82 0.94 5.11 19.49
N LEU A 83 1.24 4.52 18.33
CA LEU A 83 0.81 3.16 18.01
C LEU A 83 1.68 2.14 18.73
N SER A 84 1.06 1.21 19.44
CA SER A 84 1.75 0.13 20.19
C SER A 84 2.44 -0.90 19.30
N ASN A 85 2.04 -0.95 18.03
CA ASN A 85 2.46 -1.98 17.07
C ASN A 85 3.76 -1.69 16.32
N LEU A 86 4.38 -0.53 16.50
CA LEU A 86 5.66 -0.21 15.87
C LEU A 86 6.75 -1.23 16.23
N GLU A 87 6.77 -1.68 17.49
CA GLU A 87 7.73 -2.70 17.96
C GLU A 87 7.47 -4.07 17.36
N ASN A 88 6.20 -4.40 17.11
CA ASN A 88 5.78 -5.71 16.60
C ASN A 88 5.73 -5.80 15.08
N GLN A 89 5.99 -4.70 14.36
CA GLN A 89 6.03 -4.63 12.90
C GLN A 89 4.76 -5.21 12.20
N LYS A 90 3.61 -5.09 12.82
CA LYS A 90 2.35 -5.55 12.26
C LYS A 90 1.94 -4.64 11.11
N ARG A 91 1.65 -5.23 9.96
CA ARG A 91 1.13 -4.48 8.80
C ARG A 91 -0.25 -3.87 9.07
N TYR A 92 -1.05 -4.55 9.86
CA TYR A 92 -2.40 -4.12 10.22
C TYR A 92 -2.42 -3.79 11.70
N PRO A 93 -2.68 -2.54 12.07
CA PRO A 93 -2.76 -2.15 13.48
C PRO A 93 -4.00 -2.76 14.15
N ASP A 94 -3.94 -2.89 15.45
CA ASP A 94 -5.07 -3.36 16.25
C ASP A 94 -6.16 -2.28 16.32
N LYS A 95 -7.38 -2.65 16.71
CA LYS A 95 -8.52 -1.72 16.78
C LYS A 95 -8.26 -0.52 17.70
N GLU A 96 -7.58 -0.73 18.79
CA GLU A 96 -7.20 0.32 19.74
C GLU A 96 -6.26 1.33 19.09
N ASP A 97 -5.26 0.86 18.37
CA ASP A 97 -4.32 1.70 17.63
C ASP A 97 -5.04 2.50 16.54
N ILE A 98 -5.97 1.89 15.81
CA ILE A 98 -6.77 2.58 14.80
C ILE A 98 -7.55 3.73 15.42
N ASN A 99 -8.18 3.51 16.58
CA ASN A 99 -8.97 4.53 17.28
C ASN A 99 -8.11 5.69 17.80
N ASN A 100 -6.86 5.42 18.15
CA ASN A 100 -5.90 6.42 18.63
C ASN A 100 -5.08 7.08 17.53
N SER A 101 -5.18 6.57 16.30
CA SER A 101 -4.43 7.11 15.17
C SER A 101 -4.97 8.47 14.73
N LYS A 102 -4.07 9.33 14.23
CA LYS A 102 -4.41 10.65 13.71
C LYS A 102 -4.33 10.67 12.20
N LEU A 103 -5.39 11.09 11.54
CA LEU A 103 -5.39 11.33 10.10
C LEU A 103 -4.47 12.51 9.78
N LEU A 104 -3.46 12.28 8.94
CA LEU A 104 -2.51 13.30 8.49
C LEU A 104 -2.96 13.94 7.17
N MET A 105 -3.44 13.11 6.24
CA MET A 105 -3.80 13.56 4.90
C MET A 105 -4.89 12.67 4.33
N SER A 106 -5.81 13.28 3.58
CA SER A 106 -6.81 12.59 2.78
C SER A 106 -6.76 13.12 1.35
N VAL A 107 -6.58 12.22 0.38
CA VAL A 107 -6.40 12.56 -1.03
C VAL A 107 -7.59 12.06 -1.85
N LYS A 108 -8.41 13.00 -2.30
CA LYS A 108 -9.59 12.69 -3.15
C LYS A 108 -9.17 12.21 -4.53
N PRO A 109 -9.87 11.20 -5.09
CA PRO A 109 -9.70 10.79 -6.48
C PRO A 109 -10.03 11.95 -7.44
N LYS A 110 -9.03 12.35 -8.22
CA LYS A 110 -9.15 13.35 -9.28
C LYS A 110 -8.32 12.88 -10.47
N ALA A 111 -8.90 12.88 -11.66
CA ALA A 111 -8.21 12.48 -12.88
C ALA A 111 -6.86 13.19 -13.03
N GLY A 112 -5.82 12.42 -13.30
CA GLY A 112 -4.43 12.89 -13.42
C GLY A 112 -3.72 13.14 -12.09
N ARG A 113 -4.40 13.11 -10.93
CA ARG A 113 -3.73 13.22 -9.64
C ARG A 113 -2.92 11.97 -9.36
N THR A 114 -1.69 12.16 -8.92
CA THR A 114 -0.78 11.09 -8.50
C THR A 114 -0.47 11.24 -7.03
N VAL A 115 -0.51 10.12 -6.34
CA VAL A 115 -0.04 9.96 -4.96
C VAL A 115 1.18 9.06 -5.02
N LEU A 116 2.25 9.46 -4.40
CA LEU A 116 3.49 8.70 -4.30
C LEU A 116 3.95 8.72 -2.85
N PHE A 117 4.30 7.57 -2.31
CA PHE A 117 4.81 7.48 -0.95
C PHE A 117 5.90 6.41 -0.83
N ILE A 118 6.84 6.69 0.06
CA ILE A 118 7.88 5.74 0.45
C ILE A 118 7.25 4.80 1.47
N ASN A 119 7.42 3.51 1.27
CA ASN A 119 6.98 2.52 2.23
C ASN A 119 7.95 2.47 3.42
N SER A 120 7.40 2.29 4.60
CA SER A 120 8.13 2.09 5.85
C SER A 120 7.25 1.34 6.84
N ASN A 121 7.78 0.95 8.00
CA ASN A 121 6.99 0.28 9.03
C ASN A 121 5.89 1.17 9.63
N ASP A 122 6.00 2.47 9.43
CA ASP A 122 5.12 3.51 9.96
C ASP A 122 4.33 4.27 8.88
N ALA A 123 4.47 3.88 7.59
CA ALA A 123 3.75 4.48 6.49
C ALA A 123 2.31 3.95 6.39
N TYR A 124 1.51 4.17 7.44
CA TYR A 124 0.13 3.72 7.49
C TYR A 124 -0.76 4.48 6.53
N HIS A 125 -1.52 3.73 5.75
CA HIS A 125 -2.48 4.29 4.81
C HIS A 125 -3.72 3.42 4.69
N SER A 126 -4.78 4.00 4.18
CA SER A 126 -6.08 3.34 3.99
C SER A 126 -6.76 3.85 2.72
N VAL A 127 -7.83 3.21 2.34
CA VAL A 127 -8.79 3.73 1.38
C VAL A 127 -10.14 3.81 2.05
N LYS A 128 -10.66 5.03 2.18
CA LYS A 128 -11.99 5.29 2.73
C LYS A 128 -13.05 4.60 1.88
N LYS A 129 -14.08 4.06 2.52
CA LYS A 129 -15.14 3.32 1.85
C LYS A 129 -15.75 4.12 0.70
N PHE A 130 -15.61 3.58 -0.51
CA PHE A 130 -16.09 4.22 -1.71
C PHE A 130 -17.60 4.05 -1.87
N LYS A 131 -18.31 5.14 -2.14
CA LYS A 131 -19.76 5.18 -2.30
C LYS A 131 -20.23 5.48 -3.72
N GLY A 132 -19.28 5.73 -4.63
CA GLY A 132 -19.57 6.06 -6.03
C GLY A 132 -19.62 4.84 -6.94
N ASP A 133 -19.86 5.08 -8.24
CA ASP A 133 -19.99 4.01 -9.23
C ASP A 133 -18.63 3.38 -9.58
N LYS A 134 -17.64 4.21 -9.93
CA LYS A 134 -16.35 3.77 -10.43
C LYS A 134 -15.22 4.65 -9.93
N ARG A 135 -14.19 4.02 -9.40
CA ARG A 135 -12.91 4.63 -9.06
C ARG A 135 -11.82 3.86 -9.81
N ASN A 136 -11.30 4.47 -10.86
CA ASN A 136 -10.29 3.87 -11.74
C ASN A 136 -8.91 4.38 -11.36
N ILE A 137 -7.97 3.48 -11.19
CA ILE A 137 -6.60 3.81 -10.82
C ILE A 137 -5.58 2.98 -11.61
N ILE A 138 -4.38 3.51 -11.74
CA ILE A 138 -3.17 2.73 -11.92
C ILE A 138 -2.48 2.70 -10.56
N TYR A 139 -2.31 1.51 -10.02
CA TYR A 139 -1.43 1.29 -8.88
C TYR A 139 -0.07 0.84 -9.38
N PHE A 140 0.99 1.38 -8.84
CA PHE A 140 2.35 0.92 -9.15
C PHE A 140 3.19 0.85 -7.88
N SER A 141 4.14 -0.06 -7.86
CA SER A 141 5.10 -0.18 -6.76
C SER A 141 6.45 -0.65 -7.27
N PHE A 142 7.48 -0.35 -6.49
CA PHE A 142 8.83 -0.86 -6.69
C PHE A 142 9.21 -1.70 -5.48
N SER A 143 9.58 -2.94 -5.74
CA SER A 143 9.97 -3.90 -4.71
C SER A 143 11.40 -4.36 -4.90
N ILE A 144 12.07 -4.70 -3.81
CA ILE A 144 13.44 -5.24 -3.81
C ILE A 144 13.50 -6.58 -3.07
N PRO A 145 14.36 -7.52 -3.51
CA PRO A 145 14.52 -8.83 -2.89
C PRO A 145 15.40 -8.74 -1.65
N ILE A 146 14.88 -8.20 -0.55
CA ILE A 146 15.60 -8.17 0.71
C ILE A 146 15.03 -9.22 1.63
N LEU A 147 15.92 -10.09 2.15
CA LEU A 147 15.56 -11.12 3.11
C LEU A 147 15.23 -10.54 4.48
N ASP A 148 15.81 -9.37 4.80
CA ASP A 148 15.55 -8.65 6.02
C ASP A 148 14.65 -7.44 5.78
N ASN A 149 13.94 -7.03 6.83
CA ASN A 149 13.15 -5.80 6.80
C ASN A 149 14.09 -4.59 6.63
N ILE A 150 14.04 -3.94 5.44
CA ILE A 150 14.84 -2.73 5.16
C ILE A 150 14.47 -1.56 6.06
N TRP A 151 13.28 -1.62 6.64
CA TRP A 151 12.72 -0.58 7.51
C TRP A 151 12.89 -0.93 8.99
N LYS A 152 13.84 -1.82 9.33
CA LYS A 152 14.25 -1.96 10.74
C LYS A 152 14.63 -0.57 11.26
N THR A 153 13.92 -0.14 12.25
CA THR A 153 13.86 1.22 12.79
C THR A 153 15.10 1.69 13.56
N ASP A 154 16.27 1.19 13.23
CA ASP A 154 17.52 1.71 13.80
C ASP A 154 18.00 3.02 13.12
N PHE A 155 17.29 3.50 12.12
CA PHE A 155 17.44 4.87 11.66
C PHE A 155 16.72 5.83 12.63
N LYS A 156 17.32 6.05 13.78
CA LYS A 156 17.10 7.31 14.51
C LYS A 156 17.53 8.41 13.55
N VAL A 157 16.56 9.06 12.92
CA VAL A 157 16.81 10.34 12.26
C VAL A 157 17.38 11.25 13.34
N LYS A 158 18.70 11.42 13.34
CA LYS A 158 19.30 12.49 14.11
C LYS A 158 18.73 13.75 13.49
N SER A 159 17.88 14.45 14.25
CA SER A 159 17.46 15.79 13.92
C SER A 159 18.70 16.61 13.61
N LEU A 160 18.79 17.08 12.37
CA LEU A 160 19.74 18.11 11.97
C LEU A 160 19.38 19.41 12.65
#